data_65cda7d9e18d73af3fc5b2810eff1919
#
_entry.id   65cda7d9e18d73af3fc5b2810eff1919
#
_cell.length_a   1.000
_cell.length_b   1.000
_cell.length_c   1.000
_cell.angle_alpha   90.00
_cell.angle_beta   90.00
_cell.angle_gamma   90.00
#
_symmetry.space_group_name_H-M   'P 1'
#
loop_
_entity.id
_entity.type
_entity.pdbx_description
1 polymer ?
#
loop_
_entity_poly.entity_id
_entity_poly.type
_entity_poly.pdbx_seq_one_letter_code
_entity_poly.pdbx_strand_id
1 'polypeptide(L)'
;KPIPALLKRRGLFFETADGNSMGKGLFEDVQNWNRLRKGETLPEIQETRVREKIKEKKIDYTLEWYDAFTNVADTKKEYLRSMLMNGEDLSKEPRIKVSTIHGAKGGEATNVVLFLNQTLNTMKAAKKSKAKQDEEYRVWYVGVTRTIQNLYLIKCNNKQKEFII
;
A
#
# COMPACT_ATOMS: atom_id res chain seq x y z
N LYS A 1 1.73 -5.11 -14.21
CA LYS A 1 1.93 -5.51 -12.80
C LYS A 1 0.96 -4.70 -11.94
N PRO A 2 0.40 -5.25 -10.85
CA PRO A 2 -0.48 -4.49 -9.96
C PRO A 2 0.28 -3.31 -9.33
N ILE A 3 -0.41 -2.17 -9.17
CA ILE A 3 0.16 -0.92 -8.66
C ILE A 3 0.87 -1.11 -7.32
N PRO A 4 0.31 -1.82 -6.32
CA PRO A 4 1.00 -2.05 -5.05
C PRO A 4 2.37 -2.72 -5.21
N ALA A 5 2.51 -3.65 -6.14
CA ALA A 5 3.79 -4.30 -6.41
C ALA A 5 4.83 -3.36 -7.03
N LEU A 6 4.38 -2.38 -7.83
CA LEU A 6 5.26 -1.35 -8.38
C LEU A 6 5.73 -0.37 -7.30
N LEU A 7 4.82 0.07 -6.43
CA LEU A 7 5.14 0.97 -5.31
C LEU A 7 6.12 0.31 -4.33
N LYS A 8 5.88 -0.97 -3.97
CA LYS A 8 6.83 -1.76 -3.15
C LYS A 8 8.22 -1.83 -3.78
N ARG A 9 8.28 -2.12 -5.06
CA ARG A 9 9.54 -2.20 -5.82
C ARG A 9 10.31 -0.88 -5.86
N ARG A 10 9.61 0.25 -5.76
CA ARG A 10 10.18 1.60 -5.71
C ARG A 10 10.44 2.08 -4.29
N GLY A 11 10.16 1.27 -3.27
CA GLY A 11 10.33 1.66 -1.87
C GLY A 11 9.48 2.87 -1.49
N LEU A 12 8.24 2.94 -1.99
CA LEU A 12 7.32 4.03 -1.68
C LEU A 12 6.34 3.60 -0.59
N PHE A 13 6.10 4.50 0.37
CA PHE A 13 5.16 4.30 1.44
C PHE A 13 3.74 4.59 0.96
N PHE A 14 2.83 3.62 1.13
CA PHE A 14 1.44 3.75 0.68
C PHE A 14 0.47 2.97 1.57
N GLU A 15 -0.78 3.41 1.53
CA GLU A 15 -1.93 2.75 2.15
C GLU A 15 -2.77 2.04 1.08
N THR A 16 -3.29 0.86 1.41
CA THR A 16 -4.24 0.11 0.60
C THR A 16 -5.68 0.44 0.98
N ALA A 17 -6.63 0.01 0.16
CA ALA A 17 -8.06 0.34 0.32
C ALA A 17 -8.68 -0.10 1.66
N ASP A 18 -8.08 -1.09 2.32
CA ASP A 18 -8.45 -1.59 3.64
C ASP A 18 -7.81 -0.81 4.81
N GLY A 19 -7.18 0.33 4.53
CA GLY A 19 -6.53 1.18 5.52
C GLY A 19 -5.18 0.66 6.00
N ASN A 20 -4.63 -0.37 5.35
CA ASN A 20 -3.35 -0.94 5.75
C ASN A 20 -2.17 -0.13 5.18
N SER A 21 -1.46 0.56 6.07
CA SER A 21 -0.23 1.28 5.75
C SER A 21 0.94 0.31 5.60
N MET A 22 1.33 0.06 4.34
CA MET A 22 2.29 -0.99 3.99
C MET A 22 3.67 -0.75 4.58
N GLY A 23 4.09 -1.63 5.47
CA GLY A 23 5.40 -1.59 6.12
C GLY A 23 5.43 -0.89 7.49
N LYS A 24 4.40 -0.12 7.86
CA LYS A 24 4.35 0.61 9.13
C LYS A 24 4.52 -0.30 10.35
N GLY A 25 3.80 -1.43 10.40
CA GLY A 25 3.91 -2.36 11.52
C GLY A 25 5.32 -2.96 11.70
N LEU A 26 6.01 -3.30 10.61
CA LEU A 26 7.39 -3.77 10.69
C LEU A 26 8.34 -2.64 11.13
N PHE A 27 8.11 -1.41 10.69
CA PHE A 27 8.88 -0.25 11.15
C PHE A 27 8.74 -0.03 12.66
N GLU A 28 7.53 -0.11 13.20
CA GLU A 28 7.28 -0.02 14.64
C GLU A 28 8.01 -1.15 15.40
N ASP A 29 7.99 -2.37 14.87
CA ASP A 29 8.72 -3.49 15.49
C ASP A 29 10.24 -3.25 15.47
N VAL A 30 10.78 -2.64 14.41
CA VAL A 30 12.21 -2.24 14.33
C VAL A 30 12.53 -1.13 15.33
N GLN A 31 11.67 -0.14 15.51
CA GLN A 31 11.86 0.88 16.55
C GLN A 31 11.88 0.25 17.95
N ASN A 32 10.96 -0.66 18.23
CA ASN A 32 10.91 -1.38 19.50
C ASN A 32 12.14 -2.27 19.71
N TRP A 33 12.63 -2.95 18.68
CA TRP A 33 13.89 -3.68 18.71
C TRP A 33 15.08 -2.80 19.12
N ASN A 34 15.19 -1.62 18.49
CA ASN A 34 16.26 -0.68 18.81
C ASN A 34 16.19 -0.15 20.26
N ARG A 35 14.98 -0.04 20.82
CA ARG A 35 14.80 0.32 22.23
C ARG A 35 15.24 -0.82 23.16
N LEU A 36 14.87 -2.06 22.86
CA LEU A 36 15.34 -3.24 23.62
C LEU A 36 16.88 -3.36 23.59
N ARG A 37 17.50 -3.14 22.45
CA ARG A 37 18.98 -3.12 22.33
C ARG A 37 19.65 -2.08 23.22
N LYS A 38 18.98 -0.99 23.52
CA LYS A 38 19.44 0.07 24.44
C LYS A 38 19.14 -0.25 25.91
N GLY A 39 18.52 -1.40 26.19
CA GLY A 39 18.14 -1.79 27.54
C GLY A 39 16.84 -1.16 28.06
N GLU A 40 16.03 -0.56 27.15
CA GLU A 40 14.73 -0.04 27.53
C GLU A 40 13.73 -1.18 27.74
N THR A 41 12.81 -1.02 28.68
CA THR A 41 11.65 -1.92 28.87
C THR A 41 10.50 -1.50 27.94
N LEU A 42 9.86 -2.49 27.37
CA LEU A 42 8.67 -2.31 26.52
C LEU A 42 7.41 -2.85 27.21
N PRO A 43 6.21 -2.35 26.85
CA PRO A 43 4.98 -3.04 27.18
C PRO A 43 4.97 -4.45 26.62
N GLU A 44 4.40 -5.42 27.35
CA GLU A 44 4.39 -6.85 27.04
C GLU A 44 3.96 -7.16 25.60
N ILE A 45 2.91 -6.48 25.12
CA ILE A 45 2.38 -6.64 23.75
C ILE A 45 3.46 -6.28 22.71
N GLN A 46 4.20 -5.18 22.91
CA GLN A 46 5.23 -4.73 21.98
C GLN A 46 6.44 -5.67 22.01
N GLU A 47 6.85 -6.11 23.19
CA GLU A 47 7.93 -7.09 23.34
C GLU A 47 7.57 -8.41 22.67
N THR A 48 6.36 -8.92 22.88
CA THR A 48 5.86 -10.16 22.24
C THR A 48 5.89 -10.02 20.71
N ARG A 49 5.41 -8.90 20.14
CA ARG A 49 5.48 -8.65 18.70
C ARG A 49 6.91 -8.71 18.15
N VAL A 50 7.88 -8.14 18.87
CA VAL A 50 9.29 -8.22 18.48
C VAL A 50 9.80 -9.65 18.56
N ARG A 51 9.49 -10.38 19.63
CA ARG A 51 9.88 -11.78 19.81
C ARG A 51 9.36 -12.68 18.68
N GLU A 52 8.15 -12.45 18.20
CA GLU A 52 7.56 -13.18 17.07
C GLU A 52 8.34 -13.01 15.75
N LYS A 53 9.15 -11.96 15.63
CA LYS A 53 10.00 -11.74 14.44
C LYS A 53 11.28 -12.56 14.46
N ILE A 54 11.57 -13.23 15.58
CA ILE A 54 12.82 -13.96 15.85
C ILE A 54 12.49 -15.44 16.05
N LYS A 55 13.17 -16.34 15.32
CA LYS A 55 12.97 -17.79 15.46
C LYS A 55 13.73 -18.36 16.64
N GLU A 56 14.83 -17.77 16.99
CA GLU A 56 15.76 -18.24 18.00
C GLU A 56 15.18 -18.07 19.41
N LYS A 57 15.32 -19.09 20.25
CA LYS A 57 14.88 -19.03 21.65
C LYS A 57 15.68 -18.01 22.47
N LYS A 58 16.98 -17.89 22.20
CA LYS A 58 17.87 -16.92 22.85
C LYS A 58 18.04 -15.72 21.92
N ILE A 59 17.65 -14.57 22.40
CA ILE A 59 17.74 -13.32 21.64
C ILE A 59 19.14 -12.73 21.79
N ASP A 60 19.76 -12.40 20.67
CA ASP A 60 21.03 -11.68 20.63
C ASP A 60 20.77 -10.20 20.30
N TYR A 61 20.79 -9.36 21.34
CA TYR A 61 20.57 -7.92 21.22
C TYR A 61 21.74 -7.15 20.59
N THR A 62 22.86 -7.81 20.26
CA THR A 62 23.96 -7.16 19.53
C THR A 62 23.69 -7.04 18.04
N LEU A 63 22.79 -7.85 17.50
CA LEU A 63 22.45 -7.88 16.08
C LEU A 63 21.64 -6.65 15.65
N GLU A 64 21.86 -6.20 14.43
CA GLU A 64 20.96 -5.26 13.77
C GLU A 64 19.60 -5.94 13.45
N TRP A 65 18.53 -5.15 13.40
CA TRP A 65 17.17 -5.68 13.19
C TRP A 65 17.05 -6.57 11.95
N TYR A 66 17.81 -6.25 10.90
CA TYR A 66 17.77 -6.99 9.63
C TYR A 66 18.22 -8.45 9.80
N ASP A 67 19.21 -8.66 10.61
CA ASP A 67 19.77 -9.99 10.91
C ASP A 67 19.00 -10.67 12.05
N ALA A 68 18.56 -9.90 13.05
CA ALA A 68 17.80 -10.42 14.19
C ALA A 68 16.41 -10.94 13.80
N PHE A 69 15.72 -10.30 12.84
CA PHE A 69 14.34 -10.66 12.47
C PHE A 69 14.31 -11.86 11.50
N THR A 70 14.73 -13.01 11.96
CA THR A 70 14.84 -14.25 11.19
C THR A 70 13.51 -14.85 10.77
N ASN A 71 12.41 -14.46 11.42
CA ASN A 71 11.04 -14.89 11.08
C ASN A 71 10.30 -13.91 10.17
N VAL A 72 11.00 -12.94 9.60
CA VAL A 72 10.45 -11.98 8.64
C VAL A 72 11.01 -12.26 7.26
N ALA A 73 10.13 -12.41 6.26
CA ALA A 73 10.55 -12.65 4.88
C ALA A 73 11.45 -11.52 4.36
N ASP A 74 12.53 -11.86 3.68
CA ASP A 74 13.53 -10.90 3.16
C ASP A 74 12.90 -9.82 2.28
N THR A 75 11.91 -10.19 1.46
CA THR A 75 11.17 -9.22 0.64
C THR A 75 10.48 -8.12 1.45
N LYS A 76 10.05 -8.40 2.69
CA LYS A 76 9.47 -7.39 3.59
C LYS A 76 10.56 -6.51 4.22
N LYS A 77 11.68 -7.13 4.59
CA LYS A 77 12.86 -6.42 5.13
C LYS A 77 13.44 -5.48 4.08
N GLU A 78 13.63 -5.96 2.86
CA GLU A 78 14.11 -5.17 1.70
C GLU A 78 13.19 -3.98 1.39
N TYR A 79 11.87 -4.20 1.43
CA TYR A 79 10.92 -3.14 1.19
C TYR A 79 11.02 -2.05 2.26
N LEU A 80 11.07 -2.41 3.56
CA LEU A 80 11.26 -1.44 4.63
C LEU A 80 12.57 -0.66 4.47
N ARG A 81 13.67 -1.37 4.19
CA ARG A 81 14.97 -0.74 3.95
C ARG A 81 14.90 0.26 2.79
N SER A 82 14.26 -0.11 1.68
CA SER A 82 14.10 0.76 0.52
C SER A 82 13.31 2.03 0.83
N MET A 83 12.23 1.92 1.64
CA MET A 83 11.47 3.08 2.09
C MET A 83 12.31 4.03 2.93
N LEU A 84 13.06 3.50 3.89
CA LEU A 84 13.95 4.30 4.74
C LEU A 84 15.05 4.99 3.92
N MET A 85 15.64 4.29 2.94
CA MET A 85 16.64 4.87 2.04
C MET A 85 16.07 5.98 1.13
N ASN A 86 14.79 5.88 0.76
CA ASN A 86 14.09 6.92 0.01
C ASN A 86 13.64 8.11 0.87
N GLY A 87 13.91 8.09 2.19
CA GLY A 87 13.52 9.15 3.10
C GLY A 87 12.02 9.19 3.41
N GLU A 88 11.31 8.06 3.24
CA GLU A 88 9.90 7.97 3.63
C GLU A 88 9.75 8.04 5.15
N ASP A 89 8.85 8.89 5.61
CA ASP A 89 8.53 9.06 7.04
C ASP A 89 7.36 8.14 7.42
N LEU A 90 7.69 6.95 7.94
CA LEU A 90 6.70 5.94 8.31
C LEU A 90 5.98 6.25 9.65
N SER A 91 6.39 7.31 10.36
CA SER A 91 5.67 7.78 11.55
C SER A 91 4.39 8.54 11.19
N LYS A 92 4.33 9.09 9.97
CA LYS A 92 3.19 9.83 9.43
C LYS A 92 2.22 8.94 8.66
N GLU A 93 1.13 9.53 8.22
CA GLU A 93 0.21 8.90 7.27
C GLU A 93 0.85 8.82 5.88
N PRO A 94 0.62 7.72 5.14
CA PRO A 94 1.11 7.59 3.77
C PRO A 94 0.55 8.67 2.86
N ARG A 95 1.41 9.28 2.06
CA ARG A 95 1.00 10.28 1.05
C ARG A 95 0.29 9.67 -0.15
N ILE A 96 0.47 8.35 -0.35
CA ILE A 96 -0.10 7.61 -1.48
C ILE A 96 -1.17 6.67 -0.93
N LYS A 97 -2.40 6.79 -1.45
CA LYS A 97 -3.49 5.85 -1.19
C LYS A 97 -3.82 5.09 -2.47
N VAL A 98 -3.87 3.77 -2.39
CA VAL A 98 -4.23 2.90 -3.51
C VAL A 98 -5.57 2.26 -3.23
N SER A 99 -6.55 2.57 -4.07
CA SER A 99 -7.92 2.11 -3.90
C SER A 99 -8.55 1.72 -5.23
N THR A 100 -9.67 1.02 -5.18
CA THR A 100 -10.62 0.95 -6.29
C THR A 100 -11.45 2.23 -6.33
N ILE A 101 -12.09 2.52 -7.46
CA ILE A 101 -13.01 3.68 -7.57
C ILE A 101 -14.13 3.57 -6.52
N HIS A 102 -14.66 2.36 -6.30
CA HIS A 102 -15.69 2.13 -5.27
C HIS A 102 -15.17 2.39 -3.85
N GLY A 103 -13.96 1.95 -3.55
CA GLY A 103 -13.33 2.18 -2.25
C GLY A 103 -12.96 3.65 -1.99
N ALA A 104 -12.83 4.46 -3.06
CA ALA A 104 -12.56 5.89 -2.96
C ALA A 104 -13.82 6.75 -2.78
N LYS A 105 -15.02 6.14 -2.75
CA LYS A 105 -16.29 6.87 -2.58
C LYS A 105 -16.28 7.64 -1.25
N GLY A 106 -16.62 8.93 -1.32
CA GLY A 106 -16.63 9.83 -0.15
C GLY A 106 -15.28 10.43 0.21
N GLY A 107 -14.17 9.94 -0.36
CA GLY A 107 -12.85 10.55 -0.20
C GLY A 107 -12.51 11.51 -1.35
N GLU A 108 -11.54 12.39 -1.09
CA GLU A 108 -10.98 13.32 -2.09
C GLU A 108 -9.46 13.35 -1.94
N ALA A 109 -8.77 13.70 -3.02
CA ALA A 109 -7.31 13.86 -3.03
C ALA A 109 -6.90 15.02 -3.92
N THR A 110 -5.84 15.72 -3.54
CA THR A 110 -5.26 16.81 -4.32
C THR A 110 -4.89 16.35 -5.74
N ASN A 111 -4.28 15.18 -5.83
CA ASN A 111 -3.87 14.58 -7.09
C ASN A 111 -4.48 13.17 -7.19
N VAL A 112 -5.16 12.87 -8.29
CA VAL A 112 -5.70 11.55 -8.58
C VAL A 112 -5.07 10.98 -9.83
N VAL A 113 -4.55 9.76 -9.75
CA VAL A 113 -4.07 8.99 -10.89
C VAL A 113 -5.07 7.88 -11.17
N LEU A 114 -5.82 8.01 -12.25
CA LEU A 114 -6.88 7.08 -12.63
C LEU A 114 -6.44 6.22 -13.83
N PHE A 115 -6.36 4.91 -13.61
CA PHE A 115 -6.02 3.95 -14.66
C PHE A 115 -7.28 3.52 -15.40
N LEU A 116 -7.35 3.79 -16.70
CA LEU A 116 -8.52 3.54 -17.55
C LEU A 116 -8.68 2.06 -17.95
N ASN A 117 -8.25 1.15 -17.07
CA ASN A 117 -8.32 -0.29 -17.30
C ASN A 117 -9.61 -0.87 -16.76
N GLN A 118 -10.36 -1.56 -17.61
CA GLN A 118 -11.52 -2.37 -17.21
C GLN A 118 -11.18 -3.86 -17.14
N THR A 119 -11.90 -4.59 -16.27
CA THR A 119 -11.86 -6.06 -16.32
C THR A 119 -12.70 -6.56 -17.48
N LEU A 120 -12.39 -7.77 -17.99
CA LEU A 120 -13.20 -8.40 -19.03
C LEU A 120 -14.66 -8.59 -18.61
N ASN A 121 -14.89 -8.87 -17.32
CA ASN A 121 -16.24 -9.05 -16.78
C ASN A 121 -17.02 -7.72 -16.77
N THR A 122 -16.40 -6.63 -16.34
CA THR A 122 -16.99 -5.29 -16.38
C THR A 122 -17.38 -4.89 -17.80
N MET A 123 -16.46 -5.07 -18.74
CA MET A 123 -16.73 -4.77 -20.16
C MET A 123 -17.86 -5.60 -20.76
N LYS A 124 -17.89 -6.92 -20.46
CA LYS A 124 -18.96 -7.79 -20.91
C LYS A 124 -20.30 -7.41 -20.28
N ALA A 125 -20.30 -7.00 -19.00
CA ALA A 125 -21.51 -6.55 -18.32
C ALA A 125 -22.04 -5.24 -18.93
N ALA A 126 -21.20 -4.25 -19.16
CA ALA A 126 -21.56 -2.98 -19.78
C ALA A 126 -22.15 -3.14 -21.20
N LYS A 127 -21.73 -4.17 -21.95
CA LYS A 127 -22.27 -4.48 -23.28
C LYS A 127 -23.65 -5.14 -23.26
N LYS A 128 -24.13 -5.65 -22.13
CA LYS A 128 -25.40 -6.40 -22.05
C LYS A 128 -26.64 -5.50 -22.17
N SER A 129 -26.58 -4.28 -21.65
CA SER A 129 -27.68 -3.32 -21.71
C SER A 129 -27.21 -1.90 -21.51
N LYS A 130 -27.99 -0.93 -21.98
CA LYS A 130 -27.72 0.49 -21.77
C LYS A 130 -27.67 0.85 -20.28
N ALA A 131 -28.55 0.27 -19.45
CA ALA A 131 -28.55 0.48 -18.01
C ALA A 131 -27.20 0.08 -17.36
N LYS A 132 -26.62 -1.06 -17.77
CA LYS A 132 -25.29 -1.49 -17.28
C LYS A 132 -24.15 -0.60 -17.77
N GLN A 133 -24.27 -0.10 -18.97
CA GLN A 133 -23.34 0.90 -19.49
C GLN A 133 -23.40 2.20 -18.69
N ASP A 134 -24.61 2.69 -18.38
CA ASP A 134 -24.81 3.91 -17.59
C ASP A 134 -24.31 3.73 -16.13
N GLU A 135 -24.46 2.54 -15.55
CA GLU A 135 -23.86 2.22 -14.24
C GLU A 135 -22.33 2.36 -14.29
N GLU A 136 -21.70 1.86 -15.34
CA GLU A 136 -20.23 1.96 -15.50
C GLU A 136 -19.79 3.42 -15.68
N TYR A 137 -20.48 4.22 -16.46
CA TYR A 137 -20.20 5.65 -16.57
C TYR A 137 -20.27 6.38 -15.22
N ARG A 138 -21.25 6.03 -14.38
CA ARG A 138 -21.38 6.61 -13.03
C ARG A 138 -20.18 6.24 -12.15
N VAL A 139 -19.68 4.99 -12.24
CA VAL A 139 -18.48 4.58 -11.52
C VAL A 139 -17.28 5.45 -11.93
N TRP A 140 -17.06 5.63 -13.23
CA TRP A 140 -15.97 6.47 -13.74
C TRP A 140 -16.13 7.93 -13.35
N TYR A 141 -17.35 8.46 -13.41
CA TYR A 141 -17.67 9.80 -12.92
C TYR A 141 -17.24 9.98 -11.45
N VAL A 142 -17.56 9.00 -10.58
CA VAL A 142 -17.10 9.03 -9.19
C VAL A 142 -15.58 9.09 -9.11
N GLY A 143 -14.86 8.29 -9.89
CA GLY A 143 -13.39 8.30 -9.90
C GLY A 143 -12.79 9.66 -10.27
N VAL A 144 -13.32 10.28 -11.32
CA VAL A 144 -12.87 11.60 -11.80
C VAL A 144 -13.15 12.70 -10.77
N THR A 145 -14.33 12.68 -10.14
CA THR A 145 -14.75 13.69 -9.17
C THR A 145 -14.08 13.58 -7.80
N ARG A 146 -13.18 12.63 -7.60
CA ARG A 146 -12.35 12.55 -6.38
C ARG A 146 -11.18 13.53 -6.39
N THR A 147 -10.95 14.21 -7.51
CA THR A 147 -9.82 15.12 -7.72
C THR A 147 -10.15 16.52 -7.22
N ILE A 148 -9.25 17.07 -6.38
CA ILE A 148 -9.33 18.47 -5.96
C ILE A 148 -8.59 19.39 -6.96
N GLN A 149 -7.36 18.99 -7.40
CA GLN A 149 -6.53 19.85 -8.25
C GLN A 149 -6.15 19.17 -9.57
N ASN A 150 -5.45 18.02 -9.51
CA ASN A 150 -4.89 17.42 -10.73
C ASN A 150 -5.40 16.00 -10.94
N LEU A 151 -5.97 15.75 -12.11
CA LEU A 151 -6.39 14.42 -12.57
C LEU A 151 -5.43 13.93 -13.66
N TYR A 152 -4.82 12.76 -13.41
CA TYR A 152 -3.96 12.09 -14.38
C TYR A 152 -4.66 10.83 -14.90
N LEU A 153 -5.00 10.80 -16.18
CA LEU A 153 -5.62 9.66 -16.82
C LEU A 153 -4.56 8.78 -17.47
N ILE A 154 -4.41 7.56 -16.99
CA ILE A 154 -3.43 6.61 -17.51
C ILE A 154 -4.13 5.62 -18.44
N LYS A 155 -3.81 5.72 -19.73
CA LYS A 155 -4.34 4.84 -20.77
C LYS A 155 -3.86 3.39 -20.59
N CYS A 156 -4.70 2.47 -21.03
CA CYS A 156 -4.36 1.06 -21.04
C CYS A 156 -3.48 0.72 -22.25
N ASN A 157 -2.45 -0.13 -22.05
CA ASN A 157 -1.68 -0.66 -23.19
C ASN A 157 -2.52 -1.56 -24.10
N ASN A 158 -3.58 -2.17 -23.57
CA ASN A 158 -4.54 -2.93 -24.35
C ASN A 158 -5.80 -2.07 -24.59
N LYS A 159 -5.88 -1.46 -25.78
CA LYS A 159 -7.02 -0.61 -26.20
C LYS A 159 -8.38 -1.29 -26.06
N GLN A 160 -8.44 -2.63 -26.14
CA GLN A 160 -9.70 -3.36 -25.96
C GLN A 160 -10.24 -3.34 -24.53
N LYS A 161 -9.37 -3.02 -23.55
CA LYS A 161 -9.71 -2.93 -22.12
C LYS A 161 -9.75 -1.51 -21.60
N GLU A 162 -9.55 -0.54 -22.47
CA GLU A 162 -9.55 0.88 -22.10
C GLU A 162 -10.99 1.39 -22.02
N PHE A 163 -11.29 2.08 -20.93
CA PHE A 163 -12.50 2.88 -20.82
C PHE A 163 -12.27 4.22 -21.53
N ILE A 164 -13.18 4.60 -22.39
CA ILE A 164 -13.13 5.87 -23.11
C ILE A 164 -13.99 6.87 -22.32
N ILE A 165 -13.33 7.86 -21.71
CA ILE A 165 -13.96 9.00 -21.02
C ILE A 165 -14.33 10.04 -22.06
#